data_151bd1b6416a9f85651110158175d39c
#
_entry.id   151bd1b6416a9f85651110158175d39c
#
_cell.length_a   1.000
_cell.length_b   1.000
_cell.length_c   1.000
_cell.angle_alpha   90.00
_cell.angle_beta   90.00
_cell.angle_gamma   90.00
#
_symmetry.space_group_name_H-M   'P 1'
#
loop_
_entity.id
_entity.type
_entity.pdbx_description
1 polymer ?
#
loop_
_entity_poly.entity_id
_entity_poly.type
_entity_poly.pdbx_seq_one_letter_code
_entity_poly.pdbx_strand_id
1 'polypeptide(L)'
;IIRMIFLDIHTMYRKKSGGLAEAYLKLINLRHDLDFPVDESYEIEQDEIIGRGKKCDISIADKYMSVKNSRIFKSSGKFYIEDLDSTNGTYLNGESLGDKAVELLDGDKITAGRVNFLFVQPVKGE
;
A
#
# COMPACT_ATOMS: atom_id res chain seq x y z
N ILE A 1 5.63 -19.73 16.73
CA ILE A 1 5.63 -18.43 17.44
C ILE A 1 5.49 -17.28 16.46
N ILE A 2 6.34 -17.27 15.46
CA ILE A 2 6.27 -16.22 14.43
C ILE A 2 4.91 -16.28 13.72
N ARG A 3 4.43 -17.49 13.48
CA ARG A 3 3.13 -17.66 12.84
C ARG A 3 2.01 -17.09 13.71
N MET A 4 2.07 -17.28 15.02
CA MET A 4 1.05 -16.77 15.92
C MET A 4 1.04 -15.25 15.91
N ILE A 5 2.21 -14.62 15.96
CA ILE A 5 2.32 -13.17 15.90
C ILE A 5 1.73 -12.67 14.58
N PHE A 6 2.04 -13.39 13.51
CA PHE A 6 1.55 -13.03 12.19
C PHE A 6 0.02 -13.11 12.13
N LEU A 7 -0.55 -14.16 12.71
CA LEU A 7 -2.00 -14.31 12.75
C LEU A 7 -2.65 -13.22 13.56
N ASP A 8 -2.03 -12.81 14.67
CA ASP A 8 -2.56 -11.71 15.49
C ASP A 8 -2.60 -10.42 14.69
N ILE A 9 -1.52 -10.11 13.98
CA ILE A 9 -1.49 -8.91 13.14
C ILE A 9 -2.56 -9.02 12.07
N HIS A 10 -2.67 -10.17 11.45
CA HIS A 10 -3.64 -10.41 10.41
C HIS A 10 -5.06 -10.21 10.92
N THR A 11 -5.32 -10.66 12.14
CA THR A 11 -6.63 -10.50 12.76
C THR A 11 -6.94 -9.02 13.00
N MET A 12 -5.94 -8.24 13.37
CA MET A 12 -6.12 -6.83 13.63
C MET A 12 -6.52 -6.04 12.38
N TYR A 13 -6.16 -6.53 11.21
CA TYR A 13 -6.46 -5.85 9.95
C TYR A 13 -7.62 -6.49 9.22
N ARG A 14 -8.67 -6.79 9.98
CA ARG A 14 -9.87 -7.36 9.41
C ARG A 14 -10.55 -6.35 8.48
N LYS A 15 -11.01 -6.84 7.35
CA LYS A 15 -11.69 -5.99 6.38
C LYS A 15 -12.97 -5.42 6.94
N LYS A 16 -13.35 -4.27 6.43
CA LYS A 16 -14.62 -3.65 6.80
C LYS A 16 -15.79 -4.54 6.44
N SER A 17 -15.63 -5.36 5.42
CA SER A 17 -16.68 -6.29 4.99
C SER A 17 -16.76 -7.53 5.87
N GLY A 18 -15.93 -7.61 6.91
CA GLY A 18 -15.99 -8.70 7.86
C GLY A 18 -14.98 -9.81 7.63
N GLY A 19 -14.26 -9.81 6.51
CA GLY A 19 -13.24 -10.79 6.25
C GLY A 19 -11.85 -10.27 6.61
N LEU A 20 -10.85 -11.14 6.48
CA LEU A 20 -9.46 -10.74 6.63
C LEU A 20 -8.95 -10.19 5.31
N ALA A 21 -8.13 -9.15 5.37
CA ALA A 21 -7.52 -8.61 4.19
C ALA A 21 -6.51 -9.62 3.62
N GLU A 22 -6.50 -9.76 2.29
CA GLU A 22 -5.51 -10.60 1.64
C GLU A 22 -4.15 -9.96 1.63
N ALA A 23 -4.12 -8.63 1.65
CA ALA A 23 -2.88 -7.88 1.62
C ALA A 23 -3.11 -6.54 2.28
N TYR A 24 -2.04 -5.89 2.69
CA TYR A 24 -2.13 -4.55 3.24
C TYR A 24 -0.79 -3.84 3.05
N LEU A 25 -0.84 -2.52 3.17
CA LEU A 25 0.34 -1.68 3.16
C LEU A 25 0.67 -1.29 4.59
N LYS A 26 1.90 -1.50 4.99
CA LYS A 26 2.36 -1.11 6.33
C LYS A 26 3.28 0.09 6.18
N LEU A 27 3.02 1.13 6.97
CA LEU A 27 3.85 2.33 6.94
C LEU A 27 5.24 2.01 7.49
N ILE A 28 6.28 2.38 6.73
CA ILE A 28 7.66 2.20 7.15
C ILE A 28 8.18 3.44 7.87
N ASN A 29 7.78 4.64 7.40
CA ASN A 29 8.21 5.88 8.03
C ASN A 29 7.80 5.93 9.50
N LEU A 30 8.58 6.64 10.29
CA LEU A 30 8.15 7.00 11.64
C LEU A 30 7.11 8.12 11.51
N ARG A 31 5.94 7.94 12.10
CA ARG A 31 4.83 8.88 11.90
C ARG A 31 5.18 10.28 12.36
N HIS A 32 5.98 10.41 13.42
CA HIS A 32 6.34 11.73 13.91
C HIS A 32 7.31 12.48 12.99
N ASP A 33 7.89 11.79 12.02
CA ASP A 33 8.74 12.44 11.02
C ASP A 33 7.94 13.02 9.87
N LEU A 34 6.64 12.75 9.82
CA LEU A 34 5.77 13.22 8.76
C LEU A 34 4.88 14.34 9.31
N ASP A 35 4.71 15.40 8.52
CA ASP A 35 3.93 16.57 8.94
C ASP A 35 2.50 16.50 8.44
N PHE A 36 1.98 15.31 8.25
CA PHE A 36 0.60 15.07 7.83
C PHE A 36 0.10 13.75 8.43
N PRO A 37 -1.21 13.61 8.56
CA PRO A 37 -1.76 12.36 9.13
C PRO A 37 -1.55 11.19 8.17
N VAL A 38 -1.19 10.05 8.72
CA VAL A 38 -1.07 8.83 7.95
C VAL A 38 -1.31 7.66 8.90
N ASP A 39 -2.00 6.64 8.42
CA ASP A 39 -2.28 5.46 9.24
C ASP A 39 -1.09 4.51 9.23
N GLU A 40 -1.04 3.65 10.24
CA GLU A 40 0.01 2.64 10.33
C GLU A 40 -0.13 1.59 9.24
N SER A 41 -1.35 1.34 8.78
CA SER A 41 -1.57 0.35 7.74
C SER A 41 -2.86 0.65 6.97
N TYR A 42 -2.91 0.13 5.76
CA TYR A 42 -4.08 0.26 4.88
C TYR A 42 -4.34 -1.09 4.24
N GLU A 43 -5.59 -1.56 4.33
CA GLU A 43 -5.98 -2.82 3.70
C GLU A 43 -6.07 -2.65 2.19
N ILE A 44 -5.62 -3.67 1.47
CA ILE A 44 -5.73 -3.72 0.01
C ILE A 44 -6.74 -4.81 -0.33
N GLU A 45 -7.82 -4.44 -1.01
CA GLU A 45 -8.87 -5.39 -1.37
C GLU A 45 -8.76 -5.81 -2.83
N GLN A 46 -9.23 -4.96 -3.73
CA GLN A 46 -9.26 -5.31 -5.15
C GLN A 46 -8.63 -4.24 -6.02
N ASP A 47 -8.87 -2.98 -5.67
CA ASP A 47 -8.48 -1.86 -6.53
C ASP A 47 -8.48 -0.61 -5.66
N GLU A 48 -7.29 -0.14 -5.30
CA GLU A 48 -7.14 1.03 -4.43
C GLU A 48 -6.28 2.08 -5.12
N ILE A 49 -6.75 3.33 -5.06
CA ILE A 49 -5.99 4.46 -5.54
C ILE A 49 -5.37 5.18 -4.36
N ILE A 50 -4.07 5.41 -4.45
CA ILE A 50 -3.29 6.13 -3.45
C ILE A 50 -3.03 7.53 -3.97
N GLY A 51 -3.30 8.55 -3.18
CA GLY A 51 -3.03 9.90 -3.61
C GLY A 51 -3.40 10.93 -2.57
N ARG A 52 -3.15 12.20 -2.93
CA ARG A 52 -3.43 13.31 -2.05
C ARG A 52 -4.91 13.68 -2.05
N GLY A 53 -5.65 13.24 -3.06
CA GLY A 53 -7.05 13.59 -3.21
C GLY A 53 -7.91 12.94 -2.12
N LYS A 54 -8.91 13.68 -1.65
CA LYS A 54 -9.76 13.19 -0.57
C LYS A 54 -10.62 12.01 -0.98
N LYS A 55 -10.81 11.82 -2.29
CA LYS A 55 -11.63 10.72 -2.79
C LYS A 55 -10.81 9.47 -3.06
N CYS A 56 -9.51 9.53 -2.88
CA CYS A 56 -8.67 8.34 -3.03
C CYS A 56 -8.99 7.34 -1.92
N ASP A 57 -8.88 6.07 -2.24
CA ASP A 57 -9.11 5.01 -1.25
C ASP A 57 -8.09 5.10 -0.13
N ILE A 58 -6.86 5.41 -0.50
CA ILE A 58 -5.80 5.69 0.47
C ILE A 58 -5.43 7.14 0.27
N SER A 59 -6.03 8.01 1.07
CA SER A 59 -5.88 9.46 0.93
C SER A 59 -4.85 9.96 1.93
N ILE A 60 -3.76 10.52 1.40
CA ILE A 60 -2.64 10.99 2.23
C ILE A 60 -2.30 12.41 1.82
N ALA A 61 -2.40 13.34 2.75
CA ALA A 61 -2.25 14.77 2.48
C ALA A 61 -0.78 15.19 2.39
N ASP A 62 -0.01 14.49 1.57
CA ASP A 62 1.38 14.79 1.33
C ASP A 62 1.49 15.65 0.07
N LYS A 63 2.04 16.86 0.21
CA LYS A 63 2.11 17.79 -0.93
C LYS A 63 3.01 17.29 -2.06
N TYR A 64 3.86 16.30 -1.78
CA TYR A 64 4.71 15.71 -2.81
C TYR A 64 4.03 14.56 -3.53
N MET A 65 2.82 14.22 -3.13
CA MET A 65 2.03 13.17 -3.74
C MET A 65 1.01 13.81 -4.67
N SER A 66 0.82 13.25 -5.86
CA SER A 66 -0.20 13.76 -6.79
C SER A 66 -1.59 13.43 -6.27
N VAL A 67 -2.61 14.13 -6.80
CA VAL A 67 -3.99 13.89 -6.39
C VAL A 67 -4.35 12.43 -6.58
N LYS A 68 -3.98 11.84 -7.72
CA LYS A 68 -4.03 10.41 -7.95
C LYS A 68 -2.61 9.99 -8.28
N ASN A 69 -1.95 9.29 -7.38
CA ASN A 69 -0.54 9.00 -7.54
C ASN A 69 -0.28 7.58 -8.06
N SER A 70 -0.91 6.60 -7.46
CA SER A 70 -0.64 5.20 -7.75
C SER A 70 -1.91 4.40 -7.62
N ARG A 71 -1.93 3.24 -8.26
CA ARG A 71 -3.06 2.33 -8.17
C ARG A 71 -2.54 0.93 -7.91
N ILE A 72 -3.13 0.28 -6.92
CA ILE A 72 -2.87 -1.13 -6.65
C ILE A 72 -4.13 -1.89 -7.03
N PHE A 73 -3.97 -2.92 -7.86
CA PHE A 73 -5.13 -3.68 -8.32
C PHE A 73 -4.79 -5.15 -8.38
N LYS A 74 -5.83 -5.97 -8.30
CA LYS A 74 -5.70 -7.42 -8.33
C LYS A 74 -6.13 -7.95 -9.69
N SER A 75 -5.35 -8.84 -10.27
CA SER A 75 -5.65 -9.45 -11.55
C SER A 75 -5.14 -10.89 -11.52
N SER A 76 -6.03 -11.84 -11.85
CA SER A 76 -5.68 -13.27 -11.88
C SER A 76 -5.02 -13.75 -10.59
N GLY A 77 -5.52 -13.27 -9.47
CA GLY A 77 -5.04 -13.69 -8.16
C GLY A 77 -3.76 -13.02 -7.71
N LYS A 78 -3.23 -12.08 -8.47
CA LYS A 78 -1.99 -11.39 -8.15
C LYS A 78 -2.24 -9.90 -8.02
N PHE A 79 -1.43 -9.24 -7.21
CA PHE A 79 -1.52 -7.80 -7.02
C PHE A 79 -0.47 -7.09 -7.88
N TYR A 80 -0.87 -5.94 -8.42
CA TYR A 80 -0.02 -5.12 -9.28
C TYR A 80 -0.09 -3.68 -8.82
N ILE A 81 0.97 -2.92 -9.12
CA ILE A 81 0.99 -1.48 -8.85
C ILE A 81 1.37 -0.76 -10.13
N GLU A 82 0.74 0.41 -10.35
CA GLU A 82 1.07 1.26 -11.48
C GLU A 82 1.04 2.72 -11.02
N ASP A 83 1.84 3.54 -11.70
CA ASP A 83 1.85 4.97 -11.48
C ASP A 83 0.78 5.62 -12.35
N LEU A 84 0.05 6.58 -11.80
CA LEU A 84 -1.03 7.25 -12.51
C LEU A 84 -0.58 8.60 -13.06
N ASP A 85 0.56 8.59 -13.76
CA ASP A 85 1.14 9.79 -14.35
C ASP A 85 1.39 10.85 -13.28
N SER A 86 1.93 10.42 -12.17
CA SER A 86 2.17 11.30 -11.03
C SER A 86 3.34 12.24 -11.31
N THR A 87 3.34 13.36 -10.60
CA THR A 87 4.38 14.37 -10.78
C THR A 87 5.76 13.86 -10.34
N ASN A 88 5.81 13.19 -9.21
CA ASN A 88 7.10 12.75 -8.64
C ASN A 88 7.35 11.27 -8.78
N GLY A 89 6.43 10.53 -9.41
CA GLY A 89 6.61 9.10 -9.67
C GLY A 89 6.17 8.22 -8.53
N THR A 90 6.13 6.93 -8.82
CA THR A 90 5.92 5.86 -7.85
C THR A 90 7.10 4.93 -7.99
N TYR A 91 7.65 4.50 -6.87
CA TYR A 91 8.86 3.69 -6.85
C TYR A 91 8.61 2.36 -6.18
N LEU A 92 9.16 1.31 -6.74
CA LEU A 92 9.08 -0.04 -6.16
C LEU A 92 10.50 -0.50 -5.89
N ASN A 93 10.81 -0.71 -4.61
CA ASN A 93 12.16 -1.09 -4.18
C ASN A 93 13.22 -0.14 -4.73
N GLY A 94 12.88 1.15 -4.77
CA GLY A 94 13.82 2.19 -5.19
C GLY A 94 13.86 2.46 -6.68
N GLU A 95 13.12 1.72 -7.49
CA GLU A 95 13.10 1.91 -8.93
C GLU A 95 11.78 2.49 -9.39
N SER A 96 11.85 3.47 -10.29
CA SER A 96 10.66 4.09 -10.84
C SER A 96 9.86 3.08 -11.66
N LEU A 97 8.54 3.08 -11.48
CA LEU A 97 7.67 2.20 -12.26
C LEU A 97 7.57 2.63 -13.72
N GLY A 98 7.74 3.92 -13.99
CA GLY A 98 7.51 4.42 -15.33
C GLY A 98 6.04 4.29 -15.70
N ASP A 99 5.78 3.79 -16.90
CA ASP A 99 4.41 3.66 -17.42
C ASP A 99 3.90 2.22 -17.39
N LYS A 100 4.51 1.36 -16.57
CA LYS A 100 4.16 -0.06 -16.54
C LYS A 100 3.55 -0.46 -15.21
N ALA A 101 2.64 -1.42 -15.26
CA ALA A 101 2.16 -2.09 -14.06
C ALA A 101 3.13 -3.21 -13.72
N VAL A 102 3.49 -3.32 -12.44
CA VAL A 102 4.47 -4.30 -11.98
C VAL A 102 3.85 -5.12 -10.86
N GLU A 103 4.12 -6.42 -10.88
CA GLU A 103 3.57 -7.32 -9.85
C GLU A 103 4.18 -7.01 -8.49
N LEU A 104 3.33 -6.98 -7.47
CA LEU A 104 3.73 -6.80 -6.09
C LEU A 104 3.93 -8.15 -5.43
N LEU A 105 5.05 -8.29 -4.74
CA LEU A 105 5.35 -9.47 -3.94
C LEU A 105 5.47 -9.09 -2.48
N ASP A 106 5.19 -10.04 -1.61
CA ASP A 106 5.32 -9.81 -0.17
C ASP A 106 6.70 -9.24 0.15
N GLY A 107 6.72 -8.16 0.91
CA GLY A 107 7.98 -7.52 1.31
C GLY A 107 8.45 -6.41 0.40
N ASP A 108 7.74 -6.16 -0.70
CA ASP A 108 8.12 -5.05 -1.59
C ASP A 108 7.90 -3.71 -0.91
N LYS A 109 8.83 -2.78 -1.16
CA LYS A 109 8.74 -1.41 -0.65
C LYS A 109 8.20 -0.49 -1.73
N ILE A 110 7.13 0.23 -1.40
CA ILE A 110 6.50 1.18 -2.30
C ILE A 110 6.75 2.59 -1.78
N THR A 111 7.19 3.48 -2.65
CA THR A 111 7.40 4.88 -2.29
C THR A 111 6.53 5.77 -3.17
N ALA A 112 5.74 6.61 -2.54
CA ALA A 112 4.93 7.62 -3.22
C ALA A 112 5.02 8.89 -2.38
N GLY A 113 5.40 10.00 -3.02
CA GLY A 113 5.68 11.21 -2.28
C GLY A 113 6.77 10.96 -1.25
N ARG A 114 6.53 11.36 -0.01
CA ARG A 114 7.49 11.14 1.08
C ARG A 114 7.16 9.88 1.89
N VAL A 115 6.19 9.09 1.43
CA VAL A 115 5.71 7.95 2.22
C VAL A 115 6.27 6.66 1.66
N ASN A 116 6.73 5.81 2.56
CA ASN A 116 7.23 4.49 2.22
C ASN A 116 6.33 3.44 2.88
N PHE A 117 5.87 2.49 2.08
CA PHE A 117 5.06 1.39 2.55
C PHE A 117 5.75 0.07 2.29
N LEU A 118 5.46 -0.90 3.14
CA LEU A 118 5.81 -2.29 2.91
C LEU A 118 4.54 -3.01 2.47
N PHE A 119 4.60 -3.67 1.31
CA PHE A 119 3.49 -4.50 0.86
C PHE A 119 3.56 -5.82 1.59
N VAL A 120 2.49 -6.16 2.32
CA VAL A 120 2.45 -7.39 3.10
C VAL A 120 1.33 -8.25 2.57
N GLN A 121 1.67 -9.46 2.18
CA GLN A 121 0.69 -10.43 1.71
C GLN A 121 0.88 -11.72 2.52
N PRO A 122 0.06 -11.91 3.55
CA PRO A 122 0.20 -13.09 4.41
C PRO A 122 0.02 -14.38 3.63
N VAL A 123 0.77 -15.40 4.01
CA VAL A 123 0.68 -16.71 3.38
C VAL A 123 -0.59 -17.39 3.85
N LYS A 124 -1.42 -17.84 2.90
CA LYS A 124 -2.65 -18.53 3.22
C LYS A 124 -2.37 -19.99 3.61
N GLY A 125 -3.21 -20.52 4.50
CA GLY A 125 -3.14 -21.92 4.87
C GLY A 125 -2.04 -22.24 5.85
N GLU A 126 -1.39 -21.24 6.38
CA GLU A 126 -0.30 -21.43 7.35
C GLU A 126 -0.74 -21.22 8.80
#